data_79706b46c69fd5857201e8079f145e25
#
_entry.id   79706b46c69fd5857201e8079f145e25
#
_cell.length_a   1.000
_cell.length_b   1.000
_cell.length_c   1.000
_cell.angle_alpha   90.00
_cell.angle_beta   90.00
_cell.angle_gamma   90.00
#
_symmetry.space_group_name_H-M   'P 1'
#
loop_
_entity.id
_entity.type
_entity.pdbx_description
1 polymer ?
#
loop_
_entity_poly.entity_id
_entity_poly.type
_entity_poly.pdbx_seq_one_letter_code
_entity_poly.pdbx_strand_id
1 'polypeptide(L)'
;MLELVLTNLIYVFYRLAVSGPLVKFLNKYLSYYIAVFIMAQLSFIYDNFIFYNYFQADSFLWLDIIWADVLYSIRVLMAWWVIKQLWNWIGNYWIAVFLGAELTFIVDYFIIGSVYT
;
A
#
# COMPACT_ATOMS: atom_id res chain seq x y z
N MET A 1 18.14 11.90 -9.19
CA MET A 1 18.58 10.91 -8.19
C MET A 1 18.12 11.23 -6.78
N LEU A 2 18.28 12.48 -6.34
CA LEU A 2 17.82 12.84 -5.00
C LEU A 2 16.31 12.67 -4.84
N GLU A 3 15.53 13.08 -5.82
CA GLU A 3 14.09 12.92 -5.76
C GLU A 3 13.67 11.47 -5.68
N LEU A 4 14.35 10.59 -6.41
CA LEU A 4 14.07 9.16 -6.37
C LEU A 4 14.35 8.59 -4.97
N VAL A 5 15.48 8.97 -4.38
CA VAL A 5 15.85 8.52 -3.05
C VAL A 5 14.84 9.01 -2.01
N LEU A 6 14.46 10.28 -2.08
CA LEU A 6 13.49 10.86 -1.15
C LEU A 6 12.11 10.18 -1.29
N THR A 7 11.68 9.94 -2.52
CA THR A 7 10.40 9.27 -2.77
C THR A 7 10.42 7.85 -2.19
N ASN A 8 11.54 7.14 -2.39
CA ASN A 8 11.70 5.80 -1.83
C ASN A 8 11.65 5.82 -0.30
N LEU A 9 12.38 6.75 0.32
CA LEU A 9 12.40 6.86 1.78
C LEU A 9 11.01 7.15 2.34
N ILE A 10 10.29 8.07 1.72
CA ILE A 10 8.92 8.40 2.17
C ILE A 10 8.01 7.19 2.02
N TYR A 11 8.08 6.52 0.89
CA TYR A 11 7.25 5.35 0.62
C TYR A 11 7.50 4.24 1.63
N VAL A 12 8.77 3.90 1.85
CA VAL A 12 9.14 2.82 2.77
C VAL A 12 8.80 3.21 4.20
N PHE A 13 9.06 4.47 4.58
CA PHE A 13 8.70 4.95 5.91
C PHE A 13 7.20 4.84 6.16
N TYR A 14 6.39 5.23 5.18
CA TYR A 14 4.94 5.12 5.30
C TYR A 14 4.52 3.66 5.53
N ARG A 15 5.09 2.74 4.75
CA ARG A 15 4.78 1.33 4.90
C ARG A 15 5.17 0.80 6.28
N LEU A 16 6.35 1.19 6.77
CA LEU A 16 6.82 0.73 8.07
C LEU A 16 6.08 1.39 9.23
N ALA A 17 5.74 2.67 9.10
CA ALA A 17 5.18 3.43 10.21
C ALA A 17 3.65 3.35 10.28
N VAL A 18 2.98 3.15 9.16
CA VAL A 18 1.51 3.20 9.10
C VAL A 18 0.94 1.85 8.71
N SER A 19 1.26 1.37 7.49
CA SER A 19 0.65 0.14 6.97
C SER A 19 1.07 -1.08 7.77
N GLY A 20 2.36 -1.20 8.08
CA GLY A 20 2.88 -2.34 8.82
C GLY A 20 2.25 -2.51 10.19
N PRO A 21 2.28 -1.47 11.05
CA PRO A 21 1.65 -1.56 12.37
C PRO A 21 0.15 -1.80 12.30
N LEU A 22 -0.53 -1.18 11.35
CA LEU A 22 -1.98 -1.33 11.21
C LEU A 22 -2.35 -2.77 10.85
N VAL A 23 -1.65 -3.36 9.87
CA VAL A 23 -1.90 -4.76 9.50
C VAL A 23 -1.59 -5.67 10.68
N LYS A 24 -0.48 -5.43 11.38
CA LYS A 24 -0.11 -6.25 12.53
C LYS A 24 -1.16 -6.18 13.64
N PHE A 25 -1.67 -4.97 13.91
CA PHE A 25 -2.73 -4.78 14.90
C PHE A 25 -4.01 -5.52 14.50
N LEU A 26 -4.46 -5.34 13.26
CA LEU A 26 -5.68 -5.97 12.77
C LEU A 26 -5.54 -7.49 12.70
N ASN A 27 -4.35 -7.99 12.41
CA ASN A 27 -4.10 -9.43 12.32
C ASN A 27 -4.22 -10.15 13.68
N LYS A 28 -4.24 -9.41 14.77
CA LYS A 28 -4.52 -10.02 16.09
C LYS A 28 -5.96 -10.50 16.20
N TYR A 29 -6.87 -9.88 15.47
CA TYR A 29 -8.30 -10.15 15.56
C TYR A 29 -8.89 -10.75 14.30
N LEU A 30 -8.22 -10.56 13.16
CA LEU A 30 -8.71 -10.93 11.84
C LEU A 30 -7.63 -11.74 11.12
N SER A 31 -8.03 -12.47 10.08
CA SER A 31 -7.05 -13.17 9.25
C SER A 31 -6.14 -12.17 8.54
N TYR A 32 -4.97 -12.63 8.12
CA TYR A 32 -3.96 -11.77 7.52
C TYR A 32 -4.50 -10.99 6.32
N TYR A 33 -5.16 -11.68 5.40
CA TYR A 33 -5.61 -11.03 4.17
C TYR A 33 -6.82 -10.12 4.40
N ILE A 34 -7.68 -10.44 5.37
CA ILE A 34 -8.75 -9.52 5.75
C ILE A 34 -8.15 -8.27 6.39
N ALA A 35 -7.14 -8.41 7.23
CA ALA A 35 -6.45 -7.27 7.82
C ALA A 35 -5.82 -6.38 6.75
N VAL A 36 -5.17 -6.99 5.76
CA VAL A 36 -4.58 -6.27 4.64
C VAL A 36 -5.66 -5.55 3.83
N PHE A 37 -6.78 -6.21 3.56
CA PHE A 37 -7.88 -5.60 2.82
C PHE A 37 -8.43 -4.37 3.55
N ILE A 38 -8.65 -4.47 4.85
CA ILE A 38 -9.15 -3.35 5.64
C ILE A 38 -8.14 -2.21 5.64
N MET A 39 -6.86 -2.52 5.82
CA MET A 39 -5.81 -1.50 5.73
C MET A 39 -5.82 -0.82 4.37
N ALA A 40 -6.00 -1.58 3.29
CA ALA A 40 -6.05 -1.02 1.94
C ALA A 40 -7.22 -0.05 1.79
N GLN A 41 -8.39 -0.39 2.33
CA GLN A 41 -9.56 0.49 2.26
C GLN A 41 -9.32 1.78 3.03
N LEU A 42 -8.76 1.69 4.22
CA LEU A 42 -8.45 2.88 5.03
C LEU A 42 -7.43 3.76 4.32
N SER A 43 -6.40 3.18 3.73
CA SER A 43 -5.40 3.93 2.97
C SER A 43 -6.01 4.58 1.73
N PHE A 44 -6.89 3.89 1.03
CA PHE A 44 -7.55 4.43 -0.16
C PHE A 44 -8.41 5.64 0.21
N ILE A 45 -9.19 5.52 1.29
CA ILE A 45 -10.02 6.62 1.76
C ILE A 45 -9.15 7.80 2.17
N TYR A 46 -8.09 7.55 2.92
CA TYR A 46 -7.18 8.60 3.36
C TYR A 46 -6.55 9.32 2.17
N ASP A 47 -6.03 8.57 1.21
CA ASP A 47 -5.35 9.15 0.06
C ASP A 47 -6.29 9.99 -0.80
N ASN A 48 -7.50 9.50 -1.04
CA ASN A 48 -8.40 10.15 -1.98
C ASN A 48 -9.25 11.25 -1.37
N PHE A 49 -9.61 11.13 -0.08
CA PHE A 49 -10.43 12.15 0.56
C PHE A 49 -9.60 13.26 1.20
N ILE A 50 -8.43 12.92 1.73
CA ILE A 50 -7.65 13.86 2.51
C ILE A 50 -6.49 14.43 1.71
N PHE A 51 -5.72 13.56 1.06
CA PHE A 51 -4.52 13.99 0.34
C PHE A 51 -4.83 14.62 -1.01
N TYR A 52 -5.65 13.96 -1.82
CA TYR A 52 -5.85 14.38 -3.21
C TYR A 52 -7.16 15.11 -3.43
N ASN A 53 -8.01 15.19 -2.43
CA ASN A 53 -9.34 15.80 -2.56
C ASN A 53 -10.10 15.25 -3.78
N TYR A 54 -9.92 13.95 -4.05
CA TYR A 54 -10.45 13.32 -5.25
C TYR A 54 -11.96 13.47 -5.35
N PHE A 55 -12.64 13.36 -4.21
CA PHE A 55 -14.11 13.40 -4.16
C PHE A 55 -14.68 14.82 -4.22
N GLN A 56 -13.81 15.83 -4.27
CA GLN A 56 -14.24 17.21 -4.46
C GLN A 56 -14.19 17.64 -5.91
N ALA A 57 -13.70 16.76 -6.81
CA ALA A 57 -13.71 17.06 -8.24
C ALA A 57 -15.14 17.07 -8.76
N ASP A 58 -15.45 18.06 -9.61
CA ASP A 58 -16.81 18.24 -10.14
C ASP A 58 -17.24 17.10 -11.04
N SER A 59 -16.31 16.33 -11.58
CA SER A 59 -16.58 15.34 -12.60
C SER A 59 -16.33 13.90 -12.18
N PHE A 60 -16.32 13.61 -10.87
CA PHE A 60 -16.10 12.23 -10.46
C PHE A 60 -17.39 11.40 -10.60
N LEU A 61 -17.20 10.12 -10.90
CA LEU A 61 -18.29 9.15 -10.97
C LEU A 61 -18.04 8.07 -9.92
N TRP A 62 -19.10 7.64 -9.25
CA TRP A 62 -18.99 6.58 -8.24
C TRP A 62 -18.40 5.29 -8.82
N LEU A 63 -18.73 4.96 -10.07
CA LEU A 63 -18.17 3.78 -10.72
C LEU A 63 -16.66 3.87 -10.85
N ASP A 64 -16.14 5.05 -11.18
CA ASP A 64 -14.70 5.25 -11.30
C ASP A 64 -14.00 5.07 -9.96
N ILE A 65 -14.63 5.53 -8.89
CA ILE A 65 -14.09 5.39 -7.53
C ILE A 65 -14.07 3.92 -7.13
N ILE A 66 -15.18 3.20 -7.36
CA ILE A 66 -15.27 1.78 -7.03
C ILE A 66 -14.23 0.99 -7.81
N TRP A 67 -14.10 1.27 -9.10
CA TRP A 67 -13.13 0.57 -9.95
C TRP A 67 -11.70 0.84 -9.49
N ALA A 68 -11.38 2.11 -9.17
CA ALA A 68 -10.07 2.47 -8.65
C ALA A 68 -9.76 1.75 -7.34
N ASP A 69 -10.76 1.65 -6.45
CA ASP A 69 -10.59 0.94 -5.19
C ASP A 69 -10.36 -0.55 -5.41
N VAL A 70 -11.08 -1.16 -6.34
CA VAL A 70 -10.87 -2.59 -6.66
C VAL A 70 -9.45 -2.83 -7.14
N LEU A 71 -8.98 -2.02 -8.09
CA LEU A 71 -7.63 -2.16 -8.62
C LEU A 71 -6.58 -1.91 -7.54
N TYR A 72 -6.77 -0.90 -6.71
CA TYR A 72 -5.88 -0.60 -5.60
C TYR A 72 -5.82 -1.75 -4.61
N SER A 73 -6.99 -2.30 -4.26
CA SER A 73 -7.06 -3.41 -3.30
C SER A 73 -6.36 -4.66 -3.82
N ILE A 74 -6.55 -4.99 -5.10
CA ILE A 74 -5.86 -6.13 -5.72
C ILE A 74 -4.35 -5.93 -5.64
N ARG A 75 -3.88 -4.74 -5.98
CA ARG A 75 -2.46 -4.42 -5.96
C ARG A 75 -1.88 -4.55 -4.55
N VAL A 76 -2.58 -4.01 -3.56
CA VAL A 76 -2.14 -4.08 -2.16
C VAL A 76 -2.12 -5.52 -1.68
N LEU A 77 -3.15 -6.31 -2.01
CA LEU A 77 -3.18 -7.72 -1.62
C LEU A 77 -2.03 -8.50 -2.24
N MET A 78 -1.69 -8.22 -3.50
CA MET A 78 -0.54 -8.85 -4.15
C MET A 78 0.77 -8.47 -3.46
N ALA A 79 0.95 -7.20 -3.14
CA ALA A 79 2.15 -6.72 -2.46
C ALA A 79 2.29 -7.38 -1.09
N TRP A 80 1.20 -7.47 -0.34
CA TRP A 80 1.23 -8.08 0.98
C TRP A 80 1.31 -9.60 0.94
N TRP A 81 0.90 -10.22 -0.18
CA TRP A 81 1.19 -11.62 -0.40
C TRP A 81 2.70 -11.86 -0.47
N VAL A 82 3.41 -11.01 -1.21
CA VAL A 82 4.88 -11.07 -1.28
C VAL A 82 5.48 -10.89 0.11
N ILE A 83 4.97 -9.91 0.87
CA ILE A 83 5.43 -9.66 2.25
C ILE A 83 5.23 -10.92 3.10
N LYS A 84 4.10 -11.60 2.95
CA LYS A 84 3.82 -12.82 3.70
C LYS A 84 4.83 -13.92 3.39
N GLN A 85 5.19 -14.08 2.10
CA GLN A 85 6.18 -15.05 1.70
C GLN A 85 7.55 -14.72 2.29
N LEU A 86 7.94 -13.46 2.24
CA LEU A 86 9.19 -13.00 2.82
C LEU A 86 9.19 -13.19 4.34
N TRP A 87 8.09 -12.92 4.99
CA TRP A 87 7.95 -13.09 6.43
C TRP A 87 8.13 -14.57 6.80
N ASN A 88 7.50 -15.48 6.07
CA ASN A 88 7.65 -16.91 6.32
C ASN A 88 9.09 -17.38 6.11
N TRP A 89 9.78 -16.78 5.14
CA TRP A 89 11.14 -17.16 4.80
C TRP A 89 12.16 -16.56 5.77
N ILE A 90 12.04 -15.28 6.09
CA ILE A 90 13.01 -14.55 6.91
C ILE A 90 12.72 -14.75 8.40
N GLY A 91 11.45 -14.85 8.78
CA GLY A 91 11.04 -15.00 10.17
C GLY A 91 10.91 -13.69 10.92
N ASN A 92 11.08 -12.55 10.25
CA ASN A 92 10.95 -11.23 10.88
C ASN A 92 9.97 -10.37 10.08
N TYR A 93 8.87 -10.00 10.73
CA TYR A 93 7.79 -9.24 10.10
C TYR A 93 8.27 -7.90 9.55
N TRP A 94 9.04 -7.16 10.36
CA TRP A 94 9.43 -5.80 9.98
C TRP A 94 10.42 -5.79 8.83
N ILE A 95 11.34 -6.75 8.80
CA ILE A 95 12.26 -6.90 7.67
C ILE A 95 11.49 -7.29 6.42
N ALA A 96 10.50 -8.18 6.56
CA ALA A 96 9.65 -8.57 5.43
C ALA A 96 8.87 -7.39 4.87
N VAL A 97 8.31 -6.54 5.73
CA VAL A 97 7.60 -5.34 5.30
C VAL A 97 8.55 -4.38 4.58
N PHE A 98 9.74 -4.18 5.12
CA PHE A 98 10.73 -3.32 4.49
C PHE A 98 11.11 -3.81 3.10
N LEU A 99 11.45 -5.08 2.99
CA LEU A 99 11.85 -5.66 1.70
C LEU A 99 10.69 -5.68 0.71
N GLY A 100 9.49 -5.99 1.18
CA GLY A 100 8.31 -5.96 0.34
C GLY A 100 8.00 -4.56 -0.17
N ALA A 101 8.16 -3.55 0.68
CA ALA A 101 7.99 -2.15 0.26
C ALA A 101 9.00 -1.76 -0.81
N GLU A 102 10.26 -2.17 -0.65
CA GLU A 102 11.29 -1.88 -1.65
C GLU A 102 10.98 -2.57 -2.98
N LEU A 103 10.57 -3.84 -2.94
CA LEU A 103 10.22 -4.57 -4.16
C LEU A 103 9.03 -3.92 -4.86
N THR A 104 8.02 -3.52 -4.10
CA THR A 104 6.84 -2.86 -4.65
C THR A 104 7.22 -1.52 -5.27
N PHE A 105 8.08 -0.76 -4.60
CA PHE A 105 8.57 0.51 -5.13
C PHE A 105 9.29 0.31 -6.45
N ILE A 106 10.15 -0.69 -6.55
CA ILE A 106 10.90 -0.96 -7.78
C ILE A 106 9.95 -1.32 -8.91
N VAL A 107 8.98 -2.19 -8.64
CA VAL A 107 7.99 -2.59 -9.65
C VAL A 107 7.19 -1.38 -10.11
N ASP A 108 6.70 -0.57 -9.18
CA ASP A 108 5.87 0.58 -9.52
C ASP A 108 6.65 1.62 -10.30
N TYR A 109 7.87 1.91 -9.87
CA TYR A 109 8.65 2.98 -10.49
C TYR A 109 9.22 2.56 -11.85
N PHE A 110 9.80 1.36 -11.93
CA PHE A 110 10.54 0.97 -13.13
C PHE A 110 9.71 0.21 -14.15
N ILE A 111 8.65 -0.47 -13.73
CA ILE A 111 7.85 -1.31 -14.62
C ILE A 111 6.54 -0.63 -14.98
N ILE A 112 5.78 -0.18 -13.99
CA ILE A 112 4.52 0.51 -14.23
C ILE A 112 4.75 1.97 -14.61
N GLY A 113 5.87 2.53 -14.17
CA GLY A 113 6.27 3.88 -14.54
C GLY A 113 5.73 4.97 -13.66
N SER A 114 5.03 4.63 -12.58
CA SER A 114 4.41 5.65 -11.75
C SER A 114 4.18 5.12 -10.34
N VAL A 115 4.72 5.83 -9.37
CA VAL A 115 4.42 5.57 -7.96
C VAL A 115 3.33 6.52 -7.46
N TYR A 116 3.35 7.76 -7.90
CA TYR A 116 2.48 8.81 -7.38
C TYR A 116 1.86 9.68 -8.49
N THR A 117 1.54 9.11 -9.58
CA THR A 117 0.86 9.88 -10.63
C THR A 117 -0.56 9.43 -10.80
#